data_a42543c213e1c03992fcf127ca609a95
#
_entry.id   a42543c213e1c03992fcf127ca609a95
#
_cell.length_a   1.000
_cell.length_b   1.000
_cell.length_c   1.000
_cell.angle_alpha   90.00
_cell.angle_beta   90.00
_cell.angle_gamma   90.00
#
_symmetry.space_group_name_H-M   'P 1'
#
loop_
_entity.id
_entity.type
_entity.pdbx_description
1 polymer ?
#
loop_
_entity_poly.entity_id
_entity_poly.type
_entity_poly.pdbx_seq_one_letter_code
_entity_poly.pdbx_strand_id
1 'polypeptide(L)'
;QLLNLINEILDMSKIESGKATLNIQPFRMAEQIAQVDSVIRQQAVLRGQQFTVQVHDLLHENVEGDATRLRQVLLNILSNAVKYTGHGGSISLNVEEILRSGHYARYKFTVTDNGIGMSEEFQKHIYESFSRAENSVTNKVQGTGLGMAITKNIVDMMGGVITLQSQLGKGTRFEVVLDFKICEETVQAAPAVCPAPAQDSPSLHGMRFLCAEDNEINAEILQSLLEMQGASCTICRDGVEVVEKFRTVAPGEYDAILMDIQMPGMDGYEATRMIRSGANPLGRTIPIIAMTANAFAEDVKKSLDAGMNAHLSKPVDLNALEQTLQRFRYEPSAEQPQ
;
A
#
# COMPACT_ATOMS: atom_id res chain seq x y z
N GLN A 1 -15.10 -3.31 -8.84
CA GLN A 1 -16.17 -2.66 -8.04
C GLN A 1 -16.88 -3.65 -7.11
N LEU A 2 -17.29 -4.85 -7.60
CA LEU A 2 -17.96 -5.86 -6.77
C LEU A 2 -17.06 -6.36 -5.63
N LEU A 3 -15.79 -6.62 -5.90
CA LEU A 3 -14.79 -7.02 -4.90
C LEU A 3 -14.58 -5.96 -3.81
N ASN A 4 -14.52 -4.67 -4.18
CA ASN A 4 -14.41 -3.60 -3.20
C ASN A 4 -15.63 -3.53 -2.28
N LEU A 5 -16.84 -3.71 -2.85
CA LEU A 5 -18.07 -3.76 -2.07
C LEU A 5 -18.08 -4.94 -1.08
N ILE A 6 -17.66 -6.12 -1.54
CA ILE A 6 -17.56 -7.32 -0.69
C ILE A 6 -16.55 -7.07 0.44
N ASN A 7 -15.40 -6.48 0.15
CA ASN A 7 -14.39 -6.18 1.15
C ASN A 7 -14.88 -5.13 2.17
N GLU A 8 -15.59 -4.08 1.72
CA GLU A 8 -16.21 -3.11 2.61
C GLU A 8 -17.26 -3.74 3.55
N ILE A 9 -18.10 -4.67 3.02
CA ILE A 9 -19.08 -5.39 3.82
C ILE A 9 -18.40 -6.33 4.82
N LEU A 10 -17.35 -7.04 4.41
CA LEU A 10 -16.59 -7.92 5.30
C LEU A 10 -15.85 -7.12 6.38
N ASP A 11 -15.25 -5.97 6.03
CA ASP A 11 -14.64 -5.07 7.01
C ASP A 11 -15.68 -4.58 8.02
N MET A 12 -16.84 -4.13 7.54
CA MET A 12 -17.93 -3.68 8.42
C MET A 12 -18.41 -4.79 9.35
N SER A 13 -18.62 -6.00 8.84
CA SER A 13 -19.02 -7.17 9.64
C SER A 13 -17.98 -7.55 10.70
N LYS A 14 -16.68 -7.47 10.38
CA LYS A 14 -15.59 -7.71 11.34
C LYS A 14 -15.57 -6.63 12.44
N ILE A 15 -15.79 -5.38 12.06
CA ILE A 15 -15.83 -4.25 13.00
C ILE A 15 -17.04 -4.39 13.94
N GLU A 16 -18.24 -4.60 13.42
CA GLU A 16 -19.47 -4.74 14.21
C GLU A 16 -19.43 -5.95 15.15
N SER A 17 -18.80 -7.03 14.73
CA SER A 17 -18.61 -8.22 15.57
C SER A 17 -17.49 -8.11 16.60
N GLY A 18 -16.78 -6.96 16.67
CA GLY A 18 -15.65 -6.74 17.57
C GLY A 18 -14.41 -7.61 17.28
N LYS A 19 -14.36 -8.22 16.08
CA LYS A 19 -13.26 -9.10 15.65
C LYS A 19 -12.17 -8.36 14.87
N ALA A 20 -12.39 -7.08 14.54
CA ALA A 20 -11.37 -6.29 13.89
C ALA A 20 -10.25 -5.96 14.87
N THR A 21 -9.01 -6.22 14.49
CA THR A 21 -7.80 -5.91 15.27
C THR A 21 -6.90 -4.99 14.46
N LEU A 22 -6.15 -4.13 15.15
CA LEU A 22 -5.12 -3.29 14.54
C LEU A 22 -3.83 -4.08 14.39
N ASN A 23 -3.18 -3.94 13.25
CA ASN A 23 -1.85 -4.47 13.00
C ASN A 23 -0.80 -3.39 13.28
N ILE A 24 -0.36 -3.31 14.53
CA ILE A 24 0.60 -2.29 14.97
C ILE A 24 2.00 -2.68 14.55
N GLN A 25 2.60 -1.89 13.67
CA GLN A 25 3.97 -2.08 13.17
C GLN A 25 4.69 -0.73 13.02
N PRO A 26 6.03 -0.71 13.07
CA PRO A 26 6.79 0.47 12.72
C PRO A 26 6.56 0.86 11.26
N PHE A 27 6.37 2.15 11.00
CA PHE A 27 6.28 2.69 9.64
C PHE A 27 6.77 4.15 9.59
N ARG A 28 7.08 4.62 8.37
CA ARG A 28 7.44 6.01 8.12
C ARG A 28 6.21 6.79 7.65
N MET A 29 5.89 7.86 8.38
CA MET A 29 4.73 8.70 8.07
C MET A 29 4.82 9.32 6.67
N ALA A 30 5.99 9.82 6.30
CA ALA A 30 6.23 10.42 4.99
C ALA A 30 5.94 9.46 3.83
N GLU A 31 6.27 8.16 3.97
CA GLU A 31 6.00 7.14 2.97
C GLU A 31 4.49 6.90 2.79
N GLN A 32 3.74 6.87 3.90
CA GLN A 32 2.29 6.68 3.84
C GLN A 32 1.61 7.86 3.14
N ILE A 33 2.06 9.08 3.43
CA ILE A 33 1.54 10.30 2.79
C ILE A 33 1.87 10.29 1.29
N ALA A 34 3.09 9.90 0.90
CA ALA A 34 3.50 9.83 -0.50
C ALA A 34 2.66 8.82 -1.31
N GLN A 35 2.35 7.65 -0.72
CA GLN A 35 1.47 6.66 -1.36
C GLN A 35 0.06 7.20 -1.56
N VAL A 36 -0.51 7.87 -0.57
CA VAL A 36 -1.83 8.52 -0.67
C VAL A 36 -1.81 9.63 -1.73
N ASP A 37 -0.77 10.47 -1.76
CA ASP A 37 -0.60 11.55 -2.74
C ASP A 37 -0.61 10.99 -4.16
N SER A 38 0.18 9.95 -4.43
CA SER A 38 0.29 9.33 -5.76
C SER A 38 -1.08 8.87 -6.30
N VAL A 39 -1.87 8.17 -5.49
CA VAL A 39 -3.19 7.65 -5.88
C VAL A 39 -4.19 8.77 -6.14
N ILE A 40 -4.27 9.75 -5.24
CA ILE A 40 -5.27 10.81 -5.31
C ILE A 40 -4.92 11.83 -6.40
N ARG A 41 -3.65 12.14 -6.58
CA ARG A 41 -3.18 13.06 -7.63
C ARG A 41 -3.57 12.57 -9.02
N GLN A 42 -3.40 11.27 -9.29
CA GLN A 42 -3.84 10.68 -10.56
C GLN A 42 -5.35 10.83 -10.77
N GLN A 43 -6.15 10.56 -9.74
CA GLN A 43 -7.61 10.69 -9.83
C GLN A 43 -8.05 12.16 -10.02
N ALA A 44 -7.42 13.10 -9.33
CA ALA A 44 -7.70 14.53 -9.43
C ALA A 44 -7.36 15.07 -10.83
N VAL A 45 -6.20 14.68 -11.39
CA VAL A 45 -5.79 15.07 -12.76
C VAL A 45 -6.81 14.58 -13.80
N LEU A 46 -7.26 13.31 -13.71
CA LEU A 46 -8.27 12.76 -14.63
C LEU A 46 -9.60 13.52 -14.59
N ARG A 47 -9.90 14.19 -13.47
CA ARG A 47 -11.10 15.02 -13.29
C ARG A 47 -10.87 16.51 -13.49
N GLY A 48 -9.68 16.93 -13.89
CA GLY A 48 -9.31 18.33 -14.07
C GLY A 48 -9.39 19.15 -12.78
N GLN A 49 -9.05 18.53 -11.64
CA GLN A 49 -9.03 19.16 -10.30
C GLN A 49 -7.60 19.46 -9.87
N GLN A 50 -7.45 20.42 -8.96
CA GLN A 50 -6.16 20.74 -8.34
C GLN A 50 -6.05 20.00 -7.00
N PHE A 51 -4.99 19.20 -6.84
CA PHE A 51 -4.70 18.53 -5.58
C PHE A 51 -3.36 18.98 -5.02
N THR A 52 -3.34 19.39 -3.75
CA THR A 52 -2.15 19.83 -3.04
C THR A 52 -1.97 19.05 -1.74
N VAL A 53 -0.73 18.65 -1.47
CA VAL A 53 -0.33 18.05 -0.19
C VAL A 53 0.66 18.96 0.48
N GLN A 54 0.42 19.29 1.75
CA GLN A 54 1.32 20.09 2.59
C GLN A 54 1.62 19.30 3.85
N VAL A 55 2.90 19.13 4.11
CA VAL A 55 3.39 18.43 5.30
C VAL A 55 4.18 19.45 6.12
N HIS A 56 3.74 19.71 7.34
CA HIS A 56 4.35 20.70 8.23
C HIS A 56 5.05 19.99 9.40
N ASP A 57 6.33 20.30 9.56
CA ASP A 57 7.16 20.02 10.74
C ASP A 57 6.94 18.63 11.37
N LEU A 58 7.10 17.56 10.59
CA LEU A 58 7.13 16.20 11.14
C LEU A 58 8.47 15.98 11.84
N LEU A 59 8.49 16.12 13.16
CA LEU A 59 9.67 15.86 13.97
C LEU A 59 9.93 14.35 14.14
N HIS A 60 8.87 13.55 14.09
CA HIS A 60 8.95 12.09 14.28
C HIS A 60 8.36 11.38 13.06
N GLU A 61 9.20 11.06 12.09
CA GLU A 61 8.75 10.33 10.90
C GLU A 61 8.52 8.85 11.15
N ASN A 62 9.28 8.25 12.10
CA ASN A 62 9.22 6.83 12.41
C ASN A 62 8.29 6.59 13.62
N VAL A 63 7.17 5.92 13.36
CA VAL A 63 6.13 5.68 14.37
C VAL A 63 5.58 4.26 14.29
N GLU A 64 5.01 3.76 15.40
CA GLU A 64 4.31 2.48 15.47
C GLU A 64 2.80 2.70 15.34
N GLY A 65 2.16 1.95 14.45
CA GLY A 65 0.72 1.98 14.24
C GLY A 65 0.28 1.09 13.10
N ASP A 66 -0.99 1.17 12.72
CA ASP A 66 -1.52 0.46 11.56
C ASP A 66 -1.51 1.38 10.32
N ALA A 67 -0.42 1.30 9.55
CA ALA A 67 -0.23 2.08 8.34
C ALA A 67 -1.33 1.82 7.28
N THR A 68 -1.82 0.58 7.20
CA THR A 68 -2.86 0.18 6.24
C THR A 68 -4.19 0.83 6.59
N ARG A 69 -4.57 0.83 7.86
CA ARG A 69 -5.79 1.50 8.32
C ARG A 69 -5.69 3.01 8.21
N LEU A 70 -4.53 3.60 8.50
CA LEU A 70 -4.30 5.03 8.26
C LEU A 70 -4.53 5.39 6.79
N ARG A 71 -3.91 4.65 5.85
CA ARG A 71 -4.13 4.86 4.42
C ARG A 71 -5.59 4.71 4.01
N GLN A 72 -6.27 3.70 4.53
CA GLN A 72 -7.69 3.46 4.26
C GLN A 72 -8.55 4.66 4.68
N VAL A 73 -8.32 5.22 5.86
CA VAL A 73 -8.98 6.44 6.35
C VAL A 73 -8.74 7.61 5.38
N LEU A 74 -7.48 7.90 5.06
CA LEU A 74 -7.13 9.02 4.20
C LEU A 74 -7.66 8.86 2.78
N LEU A 75 -7.54 7.66 2.19
CA LEU A 75 -8.07 7.39 0.84
C LEU A 75 -9.59 7.49 0.79
N ASN A 76 -10.32 7.05 1.81
CA ASN A 76 -11.77 7.16 1.84
C ASN A 76 -12.21 8.63 1.87
N ILE A 77 -11.59 9.46 2.69
CA ILE A 77 -11.92 10.89 2.79
C ILE A 77 -11.53 11.62 1.49
N LEU A 78 -10.33 11.41 1.00
CA LEU A 78 -9.81 12.08 -0.20
C LEU A 78 -10.53 11.64 -1.48
N SER A 79 -10.88 10.36 -1.62
CA SER A 79 -11.66 9.88 -2.77
C SER A 79 -13.08 10.48 -2.77
N ASN A 80 -13.67 10.71 -1.60
CA ASN A 80 -14.91 11.45 -1.48
C ASN A 80 -14.73 12.93 -1.89
N ALA A 81 -13.66 13.58 -1.45
CA ALA A 81 -13.34 14.94 -1.88
C ALA A 81 -13.22 15.04 -3.42
N VAL A 82 -12.44 14.12 -4.06
CA VAL A 82 -12.33 14.03 -5.52
C VAL A 82 -13.69 13.78 -6.20
N LYS A 83 -14.51 12.96 -5.60
CA LYS A 83 -15.82 12.56 -6.13
C LYS A 83 -16.84 13.71 -6.13
N TYR A 84 -16.83 14.53 -5.08
CA TYR A 84 -17.81 15.58 -4.87
C TYR A 84 -17.32 17.00 -5.19
N THR A 85 -16.08 17.14 -5.62
CA THR A 85 -15.53 18.37 -6.17
C THR A 85 -15.70 18.39 -7.69
N GLY A 86 -16.14 19.53 -8.23
CA GLY A 86 -16.33 19.71 -9.67
C GLY A 86 -15.01 19.92 -10.42
N HIS A 87 -15.10 19.91 -11.76
CA HIS A 87 -13.97 20.23 -12.63
C HIS A 87 -13.42 21.64 -12.30
N GLY A 88 -12.11 21.81 -12.26
CA GLY A 88 -11.44 23.06 -11.87
C GLY A 88 -11.44 23.34 -10.37
N GLY A 89 -12.07 22.47 -9.56
CA GLY A 89 -12.06 22.62 -8.11
C GLY A 89 -10.74 22.24 -7.47
N SER A 90 -10.60 22.52 -6.17
CA SER A 90 -9.40 22.31 -5.39
C SER A 90 -9.63 21.39 -4.20
N ILE A 91 -8.64 20.54 -3.94
CA ILE A 91 -8.59 19.61 -2.82
C ILE A 91 -7.22 19.75 -2.17
N SER A 92 -7.16 19.74 -0.86
CA SER A 92 -5.89 19.78 -0.12
C SER A 92 -5.85 18.76 1.00
N LEU A 93 -4.67 18.20 1.22
CA LEU A 93 -4.32 17.41 2.40
C LEU A 93 -3.22 18.14 3.15
N ASN A 94 -3.50 18.56 4.38
CA ASN A 94 -2.50 19.08 5.31
C ASN A 94 -2.22 18.06 6.39
N VAL A 95 -0.94 17.83 6.66
CA VAL A 95 -0.48 16.92 7.73
C VAL A 95 0.42 17.70 8.67
N GLU A 96 0.08 17.70 9.94
CA GLU A 96 0.77 18.42 10.99
C GLU A 96 1.02 17.52 12.19
N GLU A 97 2.22 17.57 12.78
CA GLU A 97 2.47 17.03 14.11
C GLU A 97 2.14 18.12 15.15
N ILE A 98 1.00 18.00 15.84
CA ILE A 98 0.45 19.07 16.69
C ILE A 98 0.82 18.97 18.17
N LEU A 99 1.22 17.82 18.65
CA LEU A 99 1.60 17.61 20.04
C LEU A 99 2.60 16.47 20.17
N ARG A 100 3.53 16.62 21.11
CA ARG A 100 4.45 15.61 21.57
C ARG A 100 4.22 15.36 23.04
N SER A 101 4.00 14.13 23.46
CA SER A 101 3.88 13.75 24.86
C SER A 101 4.64 12.45 25.12
N GLY A 102 5.83 12.57 25.72
CA GLY A 102 6.65 11.42 26.05
C GLY A 102 6.99 10.57 24.82
N HIS A 103 6.44 9.35 24.76
CA HIS A 103 6.70 8.40 23.70
C HIS A 103 5.66 8.45 22.56
N TYR A 104 4.76 9.44 22.55
CA TYR A 104 3.70 9.57 21.54
C TYR A 104 3.79 10.88 20.80
N ALA A 105 3.57 10.84 19.48
CA ALA A 105 3.37 11.99 18.61
C ALA A 105 1.92 12.03 18.13
N ARG A 106 1.31 13.20 18.21
CA ARG A 106 -0.06 13.44 17.76
C ARG A 106 -0.06 14.10 16.40
N TYR A 107 -0.67 13.46 15.43
CA TYR A 107 -0.81 13.95 14.07
C TYR A 107 -2.23 14.42 13.80
N LYS A 108 -2.32 15.54 13.08
CA LYS A 108 -3.58 16.04 12.55
C LYS A 108 -3.52 16.01 11.02
N PHE A 109 -4.47 15.30 10.43
CA PHE A 109 -4.68 15.21 8.99
C PHE A 109 -5.90 16.04 8.65
N THR A 110 -5.73 17.11 7.87
CA THR A 110 -6.82 17.98 7.43
C THR A 110 -7.03 17.83 5.94
N VAL A 111 -8.20 17.34 5.54
CA VAL A 111 -8.62 17.27 4.13
C VAL A 111 -9.65 18.36 3.91
N THR A 112 -9.40 19.23 2.94
CA THR A 112 -10.32 20.32 2.56
C THR A 112 -10.60 20.26 1.07
N ASP A 113 -11.88 20.39 0.70
CA ASP A 113 -12.33 20.53 -0.67
C ASP A 113 -13.27 21.74 -0.81
N ASN A 114 -13.36 22.29 -2.03
CA ASN A 114 -14.32 23.32 -2.39
C ASN A 114 -15.49 22.77 -3.24
N GLY A 115 -15.88 21.52 -2.96
CA GLY A 115 -16.95 20.82 -3.66
C GLY A 115 -18.36 21.29 -3.26
N ILE A 116 -19.34 20.41 -3.51
CA ILE A 116 -20.76 20.73 -3.29
C ILE A 116 -21.12 20.92 -1.80
N GLY A 117 -20.29 20.44 -0.87
CA GLY A 117 -20.59 20.47 0.55
C GLY A 117 -21.78 19.59 0.95
N MET A 118 -22.19 19.70 2.21
CA MET A 118 -23.26 18.88 2.79
C MET A 118 -24.24 19.74 3.61
N SER A 119 -25.52 19.33 3.61
CA SER A 119 -26.53 19.92 4.48
C SER A 119 -26.28 19.54 5.94
N GLU A 120 -26.72 20.38 6.89
CA GLU A 120 -26.60 20.09 8.32
C GLU A 120 -27.31 18.78 8.72
N GLU A 121 -28.40 18.47 8.06
CA GLU A 121 -29.15 17.23 8.30
C GLU A 121 -28.33 16.00 7.87
N PHE A 122 -27.71 16.03 6.69
CA PHE A 122 -26.89 14.91 6.22
C PHE A 122 -25.61 14.74 7.05
N GLN A 123 -25.01 15.83 7.54
CA GLN A 123 -23.83 15.76 8.42
C GLN A 123 -24.07 14.95 9.69
N LYS A 124 -25.30 14.91 10.22
CA LYS A 124 -25.64 14.12 11.41
C LYS A 124 -25.62 12.61 11.16
N HIS A 125 -25.84 12.21 9.92
CA HIS A 125 -25.99 10.80 9.51
C HIS A 125 -24.84 10.29 8.63
N ILE A 126 -23.80 11.10 8.37
CA ILE A 126 -22.72 10.74 7.43
C ILE A 126 -21.93 9.50 7.84
N TYR A 127 -21.90 9.18 9.13
CA TYR A 127 -21.22 8.00 9.67
C TYR A 127 -22.14 6.79 9.84
N GLU A 128 -23.41 6.90 9.49
CA GLU A 128 -24.34 5.77 9.49
C GLU A 128 -24.08 4.90 8.24
N SER A 129 -24.20 3.58 8.42
CA SER A 129 -24.03 2.62 7.32
C SER A 129 -25.09 2.85 6.25
N PHE A 130 -24.65 2.81 4.97
CA PHE A 130 -25.51 3.03 3.80
C PHE A 130 -26.08 4.45 3.66
N SER A 131 -25.61 5.41 4.45
CA SER A 131 -26.06 6.80 4.38
C SER A 131 -25.59 7.44 3.07
N ARG A 132 -26.53 8.08 2.35
CA ARG A 132 -26.28 8.81 1.10
C ARG A 132 -27.11 10.07 1.05
N ALA A 133 -26.50 11.18 0.60
CA ALA A 133 -27.26 12.40 0.38
C ALA A 133 -28.21 12.23 -0.81
N GLU A 134 -29.52 12.38 -0.57
CA GLU A 134 -30.55 12.32 -1.61
C GLU A 134 -30.68 13.68 -2.32
N ASN A 135 -29.86 13.92 -3.35
CA ASN A 135 -30.01 15.04 -4.25
C ASN A 135 -29.85 14.61 -5.71
N SER A 136 -30.48 15.32 -6.65
CA SER A 136 -30.43 15.05 -8.09
C SER A 136 -29.01 15.01 -8.67
N VAL A 137 -28.06 15.68 -8.02
CA VAL A 137 -26.63 15.67 -8.38
C VAL A 137 -25.90 14.47 -7.81
N THR A 138 -26.25 14.02 -6.59
CA THR A 138 -25.62 12.88 -5.91
C THR A 138 -26.15 11.53 -6.40
N ASN A 139 -27.35 11.46 -6.95
CA ASN A 139 -27.92 10.23 -7.55
C ASN A 139 -27.12 9.71 -8.75
N LYS A 140 -26.34 10.57 -9.42
CA LYS A 140 -25.45 10.17 -10.54
C LYS A 140 -24.09 9.66 -10.06
N VAL A 141 -23.78 9.82 -8.78
CA VAL A 141 -22.45 9.52 -8.21
C VAL A 141 -22.52 8.18 -7.47
N GLN A 142 -21.91 7.17 -8.06
CA GLN A 142 -21.92 5.80 -7.56
C GLN A 142 -21.11 5.68 -6.26
N GLY A 143 -21.65 4.99 -5.21
CA GLY A 143 -20.99 4.73 -3.94
C GLY A 143 -21.83 3.82 -3.05
N THR A 144 -21.17 3.08 -2.19
CA THR A 144 -21.77 2.09 -1.28
C THR A 144 -22.46 2.70 -0.06
N GLY A 145 -22.01 3.89 0.36
CA GLY A 145 -22.44 4.52 1.61
C GLY A 145 -21.79 3.92 2.87
N LEU A 146 -20.82 3.00 2.71
CA LEU A 146 -20.12 2.36 3.83
C LEU A 146 -18.79 3.06 4.19
N GLY A 147 -18.15 3.74 3.25
CA GLY A 147 -16.80 4.27 3.42
C GLY A 147 -16.64 5.18 4.65
N MET A 148 -17.58 6.10 4.90
CA MET A 148 -17.48 7.01 6.05
C MET A 148 -17.79 6.32 7.39
N ALA A 149 -18.69 5.35 7.42
CA ALA A 149 -18.93 4.52 8.60
C ALA A 149 -17.66 3.70 8.95
N ILE A 150 -17.05 3.07 7.96
CA ILE A 150 -15.77 2.35 8.12
C ILE A 150 -14.67 3.29 8.61
N THR A 151 -14.57 4.50 8.01
CA THR A 151 -13.59 5.51 8.42
C THR A 151 -13.74 5.89 9.88
N LYS A 152 -14.96 6.17 10.35
CA LYS A 152 -15.23 6.51 11.74
C LYS A 152 -14.82 5.37 12.68
N ASN A 153 -15.22 4.15 12.36
CA ASN A 153 -14.88 2.97 13.18
C ASN A 153 -13.35 2.72 13.23
N ILE A 154 -12.64 2.86 12.11
CA ILE A 154 -11.17 2.72 12.11
C ILE A 154 -10.53 3.80 12.99
N VAL A 155 -10.94 5.06 12.86
CA VAL A 155 -10.41 6.16 13.67
C VAL A 155 -10.66 5.89 15.16
N ASP A 156 -11.87 5.42 15.53
CA ASP A 156 -12.22 5.06 16.91
C ASP A 156 -11.38 3.88 17.43
N MET A 157 -11.17 2.84 16.62
CA MET A 157 -10.27 1.72 16.96
C MET A 157 -8.82 2.16 17.15
N MET A 158 -8.37 3.17 16.40
CA MET A 158 -7.03 3.77 16.56
C MET A 158 -6.96 4.78 17.72
N GLY A 159 -8.05 4.95 18.50
CA GLY A 159 -8.10 5.89 19.63
C GLY A 159 -8.10 7.35 19.20
N GLY A 160 -8.43 7.64 17.95
CA GLY A 160 -8.41 8.98 17.38
C GLY A 160 -9.76 9.69 17.40
N VAL A 161 -9.76 10.89 16.82
CA VAL A 161 -10.95 11.73 16.66
C VAL A 161 -11.07 12.16 15.21
N ILE A 162 -12.28 12.07 14.66
CA ILE A 162 -12.60 12.64 13.35
C ILE A 162 -13.67 13.73 13.54
N THR A 163 -13.43 14.91 12.96
CA THR A 163 -14.37 16.03 12.96
C THR A 163 -14.68 16.45 11.53
N LEU A 164 -15.85 17.04 11.35
CA LEU A 164 -16.40 17.46 10.08
C LEU A 164 -16.93 18.88 10.17
N GLN A 165 -16.57 19.69 9.20
CA GLN A 165 -17.16 20.99 8.93
C GLN A 165 -17.54 21.06 7.46
N SER A 166 -18.80 21.31 7.15
CA SER A 166 -19.26 21.40 5.77
C SER A 166 -20.38 22.42 5.64
N GLN A 167 -20.44 23.07 4.50
CA GLN A 167 -21.56 23.95 4.15
C GLN A 167 -21.91 23.72 2.69
N LEU A 168 -23.20 23.59 2.43
CA LEU A 168 -23.71 23.38 1.07
C LEU A 168 -23.21 24.50 0.13
N GLY A 169 -22.61 24.14 -0.98
CA GLY A 169 -22.03 25.04 -1.99
C GLY A 169 -20.68 25.65 -1.63
N LYS A 170 -20.08 25.33 -0.45
CA LYS A 170 -18.77 25.87 -0.04
C LYS A 170 -17.69 24.81 0.13
N GLY A 171 -18.07 23.52 0.12
CA GLY A 171 -17.15 22.41 0.28
C GLY A 171 -17.15 21.80 1.67
N THR A 172 -16.15 20.98 1.93
CA THR A 172 -16.04 20.17 3.15
C THR A 172 -14.62 20.21 3.70
N ARG A 173 -14.52 20.18 5.02
CA ARG A 173 -13.29 20.01 5.78
C ARG A 173 -13.44 18.86 6.77
N PHE A 174 -12.62 17.84 6.60
CA PHE A 174 -12.43 16.78 7.57
C PHE A 174 -11.12 16.97 8.32
N GLU A 175 -11.15 16.77 9.62
CA GLU A 175 -9.95 16.70 10.45
C GLU A 175 -9.91 15.35 11.17
N VAL A 176 -8.80 14.63 11.02
CA VAL A 176 -8.53 13.37 11.71
C VAL A 176 -7.33 13.60 12.61
N VAL A 177 -7.48 13.27 13.89
CA VAL A 177 -6.39 13.37 14.89
C VAL A 177 -6.10 11.97 15.40
N LEU A 178 -4.85 11.56 15.30
CA LEU A 178 -4.37 10.23 15.72
C LEU A 178 -3.10 10.36 16.52
N ASP A 179 -2.96 9.52 17.54
CA ASP A 179 -1.73 9.37 18.32
C ASP A 179 -0.99 8.12 17.85
N PHE A 180 0.31 8.28 17.57
CA PHE A 180 1.20 7.19 17.23
C PHE A 180 2.35 7.11 18.23
N LYS A 181 2.74 5.89 18.58
CA LYS A 181 3.90 5.71 19.42
C LYS A 181 5.17 6.02 18.60
N ILE A 182 6.04 6.84 19.15
CA ILE A 182 7.32 7.19 18.53
C ILE A 182 8.22 5.96 18.59
N CYS A 183 8.76 5.54 17.44
CA CYS A 183 9.87 4.60 17.45
C CYS A 183 11.08 5.36 17.96
N GLU A 184 11.54 5.04 19.17
CA GLU A 184 12.86 5.48 19.61
C GLU A 184 13.86 4.93 18.58
N GLU A 185 14.48 5.82 17.82
CA GLU A 185 15.68 5.45 17.10
C GLU A 185 16.65 4.95 18.18
N THR A 186 16.89 3.65 18.24
CA THR A 186 18.16 3.18 18.74
C THR A 186 19.16 3.82 17.79
N VAL A 187 19.73 4.95 18.27
CA VAL A 187 20.93 5.53 17.68
C VAL A 187 22.02 4.49 17.89
N GLN A 188 22.05 3.49 17.05
CA GLN A 188 23.30 2.89 16.70
C GLN A 188 24.02 4.00 15.95
N ALA A 189 24.85 4.72 16.70
CA ALA A 189 25.83 5.64 16.16
C ALA A 189 26.61 4.85 15.10
N ALA A 190 26.19 4.94 13.88
CA ALA A 190 27.06 4.67 12.78
C ALA A 190 28.21 5.68 12.89
N PRO A 191 29.47 5.24 12.95
CA PRO A 191 30.58 6.15 13.03
C PRO A 191 30.48 7.15 11.87
N ALA A 192 30.66 8.43 12.22
CA ALA A 192 30.75 9.51 11.23
C ALA A 192 31.78 9.12 10.17
N VAL A 193 31.31 8.65 9.05
CA VAL A 193 32.12 8.45 7.86
C VAL A 193 32.04 9.74 7.07
N CYS A 194 33.19 10.37 6.90
CA CYS A 194 33.45 11.45 5.95
C CYS A 194 32.81 11.16 4.60
N PRO A 195 32.44 12.18 3.81
CA PRO A 195 31.87 11.98 2.50
C PRO A 195 32.88 11.29 1.60
N ALA A 196 32.74 10.00 1.42
CA ALA A 196 33.35 9.26 0.35
C ALA A 196 32.50 9.42 -0.92
N PRO A 197 33.10 9.38 -2.10
CA PRO A 197 32.44 9.72 -3.36
C PRO A 197 31.27 8.79 -3.66
N ALA A 198 30.28 9.35 -4.32
CA ALA A 198 29.04 8.71 -4.77
C ALA A 198 29.27 7.22 -5.13
N GLN A 199 28.82 6.34 -4.23
CA GLN A 199 28.71 4.93 -4.55
C GLN A 199 27.30 4.68 -5.07
N ASP A 200 27.24 3.98 -6.16
CA ASP A 200 26.08 3.62 -6.95
C ASP A 200 24.84 3.32 -6.09
N SER A 201 23.77 4.10 -6.32
CA SER A 201 22.44 3.76 -5.85
C SER A 201 22.14 2.33 -6.32
N PRO A 202 21.66 1.44 -5.46
CA PRO A 202 21.31 0.10 -5.87
C PRO A 202 20.25 0.18 -6.97
N SER A 203 20.59 -0.28 -8.13
CA SER A 203 19.77 -0.22 -9.33
C SER A 203 19.35 -1.63 -9.71
N LEU A 204 18.11 -1.81 -10.18
CA LEU A 204 17.65 -3.03 -10.84
C LEU A 204 18.38 -3.25 -12.21
N HIS A 205 19.20 -2.30 -12.60
CA HIS A 205 19.89 -2.31 -13.88
C HIS A 205 20.69 -3.61 -14.10
N GLY A 206 20.42 -4.27 -15.21
CA GLY A 206 21.06 -5.52 -15.59
C GLY A 206 20.49 -6.76 -14.89
N MET A 207 19.54 -6.64 -13.97
CA MET A 207 18.86 -7.79 -13.37
C MET A 207 17.90 -8.45 -14.35
N ARG A 208 17.73 -9.76 -14.18
CA ARG A 208 16.85 -10.60 -15.00
C ARG A 208 15.82 -11.30 -14.12
N PHE A 209 14.56 -11.07 -14.42
CA PHE A 209 13.45 -11.61 -13.67
C PHE A 209 12.68 -12.66 -14.44
N LEU A 210 12.26 -13.71 -13.76
CA LEU A 210 11.22 -14.61 -14.23
C LEU A 210 9.94 -14.24 -13.54
N CYS A 211 8.91 -13.82 -14.29
CA CYS A 211 7.67 -13.28 -13.75
C CYS A 211 6.49 -14.19 -14.10
N ALA A 212 5.66 -14.52 -13.11
CA ALA A 212 4.40 -15.22 -13.33
C ALA A 212 3.25 -14.24 -13.06
N GLU A 213 2.42 -13.96 -14.08
CA GLU A 213 1.28 -13.03 -14.05
C GLU A 213 0.28 -13.45 -15.11
N ASP A 214 -0.96 -13.76 -14.70
CA ASP A 214 -2.01 -14.26 -15.60
C ASP A 214 -2.77 -13.15 -16.34
N ASN A 215 -2.72 -11.93 -15.83
CA ASN A 215 -3.37 -10.78 -16.44
C ASN A 215 -2.42 -10.08 -17.44
N GLU A 216 -2.75 -10.08 -18.74
CA GLU A 216 -1.91 -9.48 -19.78
C GLU A 216 -1.58 -8.01 -19.52
N ILE A 217 -2.54 -7.22 -19.02
CA ILE A 217 -2.32 -5.79 -18.73
C ILE A 217 -1.34 -5.61 -17.58
N ASN A 218 -1.48 -6.40 -16.51
CA ASN A 218 -0.55 -6.35 -15.37
C ASN A 218 0.85 -6.81 -15.79
N ALA A 219 0.95 -7.83 -16.63
CA ALA A 219 2.20 -8.33 -17.19
C ALA A 219 2.92 -7.25 -18.01
N GLU A 220 2.21 -6.55 -18.90
CA GLU A 220 2.77 -5.44 -19.70
C GLU A 220 3.22 -4.27 -18.82
N ILE A 221 2.45 -3.92 -17.79
CA ILE A 221 2.82 -2.88 -16.83
C ILE A 221 4.08 -3.28 -16.06
N LEU A 222 4.13 -4.50 -15.53
CA LEU A 222 5.28 -5.02 -14.79
C LEU A 222 6.55 -5.04 -15.67
N GLN A 223 6.41 -5.52 -16.91
CA GLN A 223 7.50 -5.53 -17.87
C GLN A 223 8.02 -4.13 -18.15
N SER A 224 7.13 -3.20 -18.48
CA SER A 224 7.48 -1.81 -18.75
C SER A 224 8.18 -1.13 -17.56
N LEU A 225 7.70 -1.38 -16.35
CA LEU A 225 8.30 -0.85 -15.12
C LEU A 225 9.73 -1.37 -14.90
N LEU A 226 9.96 -2.67 -15.09
CA LEU A 226 11.28 -3.29 -14.95
C LEU A 226 12.26 -2.80 -16.04
N GLU A 227 11.80 -2.72 -17.30
CA GLU A 227 12.59 -2.22 -18.42
C GLU A 227 13.00 -0.75 -18.24
N MET A 228 12.13 0.09 -17.69
CA MET A 228 12.46 1.49 -17.36
C MET A 228 13.61 1.62 -16.34
N GLN A 229 13.82 0.62 -15.49
CA GLN A 229 14.94 0.53 -14.54
C GLN A 229 16.16 -0.20 -15.11
N GLY A 230 16.12 -0.53 -16.39
CA GLY A 230 17.22 -1.25 -17.06
C GLY A 230 17.32 -2.73 -16.68
N ALA A 231 16.26 -3.30 -16.10
CA ALA A 231 16.11 -4.73 -15.89
C ALA A 231 15.44 -5.40 -17.09
N SER A 232 15.51 -6.72 -17.17
CA SER A 232 14.77 -7.52 -18.14
C SER A 232 13.90 -8.56 -17.42
N CYS A 233 12.80 -8.94 -18.05
CA CYS A 233 11.96 -10.00 -17.51
C CYS A 233 11.44 -10.94 -18.58
N THR A 234 11.17 -12.17 -18.16
CA THR A 234 10.45 -13.17 -18.95
C THR A 234 9.12 -13.40 -18.26
N ILE A 235 8.02 -13.15 -18.98
CA ILE A 235 6.66 -13.34 -18.46
C ILE A 235 6.21 -14.78 -18.74
N CYS A 236 5.65 -15.43 -17.72
CA CYS A 236 4.89 -16.67 -17.76
C CYS A 236 3.43 -16.36 -17.39
N ARG A 237 2.47 -16.98 -18.06
CA ARG A 237 1.04 -16.65 -17.94
C ARG A 237 0.32 -17.40 -16.83
N ASP A 238 0.96 -18.41 -16.25
CA ASP A 238 0.40 -19.20 -15.15
C ASP A 238 1.49 -19.92 -14.36
N GLY A 239 1.07 -20.59 -13.27
CA GLY A 239 1.96 -21.35 -12.40
C GLY A 239 2.60 -22.56 -13.08
N VAL A 240 1.96 -23.16 -14.07
CA VAL A 240 2.51 -24.30 -14.80
C VAL A 240 3.64 -23.86 -15.69
N GLU A 241 3.44 -22.79 -16.46
CA GLU A 241 4.46 -22.27 -17.38
C GLU A 241 5.74 -21.85 -16.64
N VAL A 242 5.61 -21.14 -15.48
CA VAL A 242 6.79 -20.74 -14.72
C VAL A 242 7.56 -21.93 -14.15
N VAL A 243 6.86 -22.98 -13.67
CA VAL A 243 7.48 -24.21 -13.17
C VAL A 243 8.21 -24.95 -14.28
N GLU A 244 7.58 -25.12 -15.44
CA GLU A 244 8.18 -25.80 -16.59
C GLU A 244 9.42 -25.05 -17.10
N LYS A 245 9.30 -23.72 -17.25
CA LYS A 245 10.42 -22.89 -17.67
C LYS A 245 11.58 -22.98 -16.67
N PHE A 246 11.28 -22.93 -15.36
CA PHE A 246 12.31 -22.99 -14.33
C PHE A 246 13.08 -24.31 -14.29
N ARG A 247 12.50 -25.40 -14.75
CA ARG A 247 13.18 -26.73 -14.79
C ARG A 247 14.49 -26.72 -15.57
N THR A 248 14.59 -25.90 -16.61
CA THR A 248 15.73 -25.84 -17.53
C THR A 248 16.61 -24.60 -17.33
N VAL A 249 16.31 -23.77 -16.34
CA VAL A 249 17.05 -22.55 -16.03
C VAL A 249 18.48 -22.85 -15.62
N ALA A 250 19.44 -22.18 -16.25
CA ALA A 250 20.87 -22.29 -15.95
C ALA A 250 21.26 -21.32 -14.79
N PRO A 251 22.37 -21.62 -14.08
CA PRO A 251 22.89 -20.69 -13.06
C PRO A 251 23.13 -19.29 -13.64
N GLY A 252 22.58 -18.26 -12.98
CA GLY A 252 22.72 -16.87 -13.38
C GLY A 252 21.85 -16.46 -14.56
N GLU A 253 20.90 -17.26 -15.02
CA GLU A 253 19.93 -16.89 -16.06
C GLU A 253 18.88 -15.90 -15.54
N TYR A 254 18.41 -16.09 -14.30
CA TYR A 254 17.54 -15.17 -13.58
C TYR A 254 18.09 -14.87 -12.19
N ASP A 255 17.86 -13.64 -11.73
CA ASP A 255 18.32 -13.16 -10.42
C ASP A 255 17.23 -13.34 -9.36
N ALA A 256 15.95 -13.32 -9.75
CA ALA A 256 14.80 -13.58 -8.87
C ALA A 256 13.55 -13.99 -9.67
N ILE A 257 12.57 -14.54 -8.96
CA ILE A 257 11.23 -14.85 -9.48
C ILE A 257 10.23 -13.88 -8.83
N LEU A 258 9.42 -13.20 -9.65
CA LEU A 258 8.26 -12.44 -9.22
C LEU A 258 7.02 -13.30 -9.49
N MET A 259 6.33 -13.70 -8.43
CA MET A 259 5.28 -14.71 -8.47
C MET A 259 3.93 -14.12 -8.05
N ASP A 260 2.99 -14.00 -8.98
CA ASP A 260 1.60 -13.74 -8.59
C ASP A 260 1.05 -14.91 -7.77
N ILE A 261 0.34 -14.59 -6.69
CA ILE A 261 -0.28 -15.60 -5.86
C ILE A 261 -1.55 -16.13 -6.51
N GLN A 262 -2.36 -15.24 -7.11
CA GLN A 262 -3.70 -15.58 -7.61
C GLN A 262 -3.66 -15.79 -9.12
N MET A 263 -3.39 -17.03 -9.53
CA MET A 263 -3.41 -17.44 -10.93
C MET A 263 -4.36 -18.63 -11.12
N PRO A 264 -5.03 -18.73 -12.29
CA PRO A 264 -5.90 -19.85 -12.59
C PRO A 264 -5.13 -21.17 -12.76
N GLY A 265 -5.74 -22.26 -12.35
CA GLY A 265 -5.13 -23.60 -12.45
C GLY A 265 -4.14 -23.88 -11.33
N MET A 266 -2.88 -23.49 -11.49
CA MET A 266 -1.84 -23.60 -10.47
C MET A 266 -1.58 -22.25 -9.84
N ASP A 267 -1.85 -22.08 -8.56
CA ASP A 267 -1.58 -20.86 -7.83
C ASP A 267 -0.07 -20.64 -7.54
N GLY A 268 0.30 -19.42 -7.15
CA GLY A 268 1.70 -19.08 -6.87
C GLY A 268 2.31 -19.85 -5.71
N TYR A 269 1.50 -20.28 -4.73
CA TYR A 269 1.98 -21.10 -3.62
C TYR A 269 2.35 -22.51 -4.08
N GLU A 270 1.52 -23.13 -4.91
CA GLU A 270 1.78 -24.45 -5.47
C GLU A 270 2.97 -24.42 -6.42
N ALA A 271 3.03 -23.43 -7.31
CA ALA A 271 4.17 -23.20 -8.21
C ALA A 271 5.48 -23.06 -7.41
N THR A 272 5.47 -22.26 -6.34
CA THR A 272 6.65 -22.11 -5.47
C THR A 272 7.10 -23.41 -4.84
N ARG A 273 6.17 -24.21 -4.26
CA ARG A 273 6.52 -25.51 -3.69
C ARG A 273 7.13 -26.45 -4.74
N MET A 274 6.59 -26.46 -5.96
CA MET A 274 7.13 -27.26 -7.06
C MET A 274 8.52 -26.80 -7.49
N ILE A 275 8.78 -25.50 -7.54
CA ILE A 275 10.12 -24.96 -7.81
C ILE A 275 11.10 -25.35 -6.71
N ARG A 276 10.72 -25.19 -5.43
CA ARG A 276 11.56 -25.51 -4.25
C ARG A 276 11.90 -26.99 -4.14
N SER A 277 10.96 -27.88 -4.48
CA SER A 277 11.14 -29.34 -4.44
C SER A 277 11.59 -29.95 -5.77
N GLY A 278 11.68 -29.13 -6.82
CA GLY A 278 11.98 -29.58 -8.17
C GLY A 278 13.40 -30.11 -8.34
N ALA A 279 13.68 -30.68 -9.52
CA ALA A 279 14.97 -31.27 -9.85
C ALA A 279 16.08 -30.22 -10.07
N ASN A 280 15.72 -28.97 -10.38
CA ASN A 280 16.70 -27.90 -10.55
C ASN A 280 17.18 -27.41 -9.17
N PRO A 281 18.50 -27.57 -8.85
CA PRO A 281 19.03 -27.21 -7.53
C PRO A 281 18.91 -25.69 -7.23
N LEU A 282 18.86 -24.84 -8.25
CA LEU A 282 18.65 -23.40 -8.11
C LEU A 282 17.29 -23.08 -7.47
N GLY A 283 16.32 -23.96 -7.59
CA GLY A 283 15.02 -23.80 -6.96
C GLY A 283 15.07 -23.67 -5.44
N ARG A 284 16.14 -24.10 -4.77
CA ARG A 284 16.32 -23.98 -3.32
C ARG A 284 16.82 -22.61 -2.88
N THR A 285 17.51 -21.89 -3.76
CA THR A 285 18.25 -20.67 -3.41
C THR A 285 17.74 -19.40 -4.11
N ILE A 286 17.14 -19.53 -5.29
CA ILE A 286 16.64 -18.35 -6.02
C ILE A 286 15.62 -17.59 -5.19
N PRO A 287 15.74 -16.26 -5.05
CA PRO A 287 14.71 -15.46 -4.40
C PRO A 287 13.38 -15.56 -5.15
N ILE A 288 12.31 -15.93 -4.43
CA ILE A 288 10.94 -15.91 -4.94
C ILE A 288 10.16 -14.88 -4.14
N ILE A 289 9.67 -13.87 -4.83
CA ILE A 289 8.98 -12.73 -4.25
C ILE A 289 7.52 -12.81 -4.67
N ALA A 290 6.61 -12.93 -3.69
CA ALA A 290 5.18 -12.94 -3.95
C ALA A 290 4.70 -11.57 -4.42
N MET A 291 3.82 -11.53 -5.41
CA MET A 291 3.03 -10.37 -5.80
C MET A 291 1.57 -10.62 -5.40
N THR A 292 1.00 -9.75 -4.58
CA THR A 292 -0.37 -9.94 -4.05
C THR A 292 -1.21 -8.68 -4.13
N ALA A 293 -2.49 -8.81 -4.41
CA ALA A 293 -3.43 -7.69 -4.34
C ALA A 293 -3.66 -7.21 -2.90
N ASN A 294 -3.40 -8.08 -1.90
CA ASN A 294 -3.62 -7.78 -0.49
C ASN A 294 -2.43 -8.31 0.35
N ALA A 295 -1.78 -7.41 1.09
CA ALA A 295 -0.69 -7.76 2.02
C ALA A 295 -1.23 -8.06 3.43
N PHE A 296 -2.23 -8.96 3.56
CA PHE A 296 -2.68 -9.38 4.89
C PHE A 296 -1.66 -10.32 5.55
N ALA A 297 -1.54 -10.23 6.87
CA ALA A 297 -0.62 -11.05 7.66
C ALA A 297 -0.79 -12.58 7.44
N GLU A 298 -2.01 -13.03 7.12
CA GLU A 298 -2.29 -14.42 6.78
C GLU A 298 -1.68 -14.83 5.42
N ASP A 299 -1.69 -13.94 4.43
CA ASP A 299 -1.13 -14.21 3.09
C ASP A 299 0.40 -14.16 3.12
N VAL A 300 0.97 -13.27 3.95
CA VAL A 300 2.41 -13.23 4.22
C VAL A 300 2.89 -14.55 4.82
N LYS A 301 2.18 -15.05 5.84
CA LYS A 301 2.52 -16.32 6.48
C LYS A 301 2.43 -17.48 5.50
N LYS A 302 1.37 -17.56 4.71
CA LYS A 302 1.19 -18.61 3.67
C LYS A 302 2.30 -18.53 2.61
N SER A 303 2.72 -17.33 2.22
CA SER A 303 3.82 -17.14 1.27
C SER A 303 5.13 -17.70 1.82
N LEU A 304 5.47 -17.38 3.06
CA LEU A 304 6.65 -17.92 3.74
C LEU A 304 6.58 -19.43 3.92
N ASP A 305 5.42 -19.97 4.34
CA ASP A 305 5.18 -21.40 4.50
C ASP A 305 5.27 -22.17 3.16
N ALA A 306 4.96 -21.51 2.05
CA ALA A 306 5.15 -22.07 0.71
C ALA A 306 6.61 -22.05 0.23
N GLY A 307 7.50 -21.32 0.94
CA GLY A 307 8.92 -21.18 0.60
C GLY A 307 9.27 -19.94 -0.20
N MET A 308 8.38 -18.91 -0.25
CA MET A 308 8.70 -17.60 -0.80
C MET A 308 9.59 -16.82 0.18
N ASN A 309 10.40 -15.91 -0.34
CA ASN A 309 11.38 -15.15 0.46
C ASN A 309 10.84 -13.81 0.93
N ALA A 310 9.93 -13.21 0.17
CA ALA A 310 9.32 -11.92 0.47
C ALA A 310 7.98 -11.77 -0.25
N HIS A 311 7.28 -10.68 0.04
CA HIS A 311 6.04 -10.32 -0.64
C HIS A 311 6.03 -8.84 -0.99
N LEU A 312 5.33 -8.49 -2.07
CA LEU A 312 5.09 -7.13 -2.53
C LEU A 312 3.59 -6.99 -2.84
N SER A 313 3.03 -5.84 -2.54
CA SER A 313 1.67 -5.49 -2.93
C SER A 313 1.62 -5.10 -4.41
N LYS A 314 0.55 -5.46 -5.11
CA LYS A 314 0.25 -4.91 -6.43
C LYS A 314 -0.50 -3.57 -6.30
N PRO A 315 -0.18 -2.54 -7.09
CA PRO A 315 0.87 -2.52 -8.13
C PRO A 315 2.27 -2.57 -7.52
N VAL A 316 3.22 -3.23 -8.21
CA VAL A 316 4.58 -3.44 -7.71
C VAL A 316 5.31 -2.11 -7.57
N ASP A 317 5.72 -1.79 -6.35
CA ASP A 317 6.60 -0.66 -6.07
C ASP A 317 8.06 -1.07 -6.30
N LEU A 318 8.71 -0.41 -7.26
CA LEU A 318 10.10 -0.73 -7.65
C LEU A 318 11.10 -0.45 -6.52
N ASN A 319 10.87 0.58 -5.70
CA ASN A 319 11.74 0.88 -4.56
C ASN A 319 11.64 -0.23 -3.50
N ALA A 320 10.41 -0.72 -3.23
CA ALA A 320 10.20 -1.85 -2.33
C ALA A 320 10.82 -3.15 -2.88
N LEU A 321 10.76 -3.37 -4.21
CA LEU A 321 11.42 -4.48 -4.88
C LEU A 321 12.94 -4.40 -4.72
N GLU A 322 13.54 -3.25 -4.97
CA GLU A 322 14.98 -3.02 -4.81
C GLU A 322 15.46 -3.30 -3.38
N GLN A 323 14.78 -2.71 -2.39
CA GLN A 323 15.08 -2.93 -0.97
C GLN A 323 14.95 -4.40 -0.56
N THR A 324 13.95 -5.08 -1.11
CA THR A 324 13.74 -6.51 -0.86
C THR A 324 14.89 -7.34 -1.42
N LEU A 325 15.30 -7.08 -2.65
CA LEU A 325 16.40 -7.82 -3.31
C LEU A 325 17.76 -7.56 -2.67
N GLN A 326 18.00 -6.37 -2.11
CA GLN A 326 19.24 -6.07 -1.38
C GLN A 326 19.45 -7.03 -0.20
N ARG A 327 18.41 -7.39 0.52
CA ARG A 327 18.48 -8.32 1.65
C ARG A 327 19.03 -9.69 1.24
N PHE A 328 18.75 -10.12 0.01
CA PHE A 328 19.20 -11.43 -0.51
C PHE A 328 20.58 -11.37 -1.17
N ARG A 329 21.11 -10.17 -1.48
CA ARG A 329 22.49 -10.02 -2.01
C ARG A 329 23.56 -10.04 -0.93
N TYR A 330 23.20 -9.81 0.35
CA TYR A 330 24.12 -9.63 1.47
C TYR A 330 24.25 -10.83 2.42
N GLU A 331 23.67 -12.00 2.13
CA GLU A 331 24.01 -13.22 2.86
C GLU A 331 25.18 -13.94 2.16
N PRO A 332 26.44 -13.74 2.59
CA PRO A 332 27.50 -14.65 2.20
C PRO A 332 27.20 -16.00 2.83
N SER A 333 27.23 -17.05 2.02
CA SER A 333 27.14 -18.44 2.43
C SER A 333 27.98 -18.66 3.70
N ALA A 334 27.34 -18.91 4.82
CA ALA A 334 28.03 -19.37 6.01
C ALA A 334 28.62 -20.75 5.66
N GLU A 335 29.90 -20.77 5.34
CA GLU A 335 30.69 -22.00 5.32
C GLU A 335 30.58 -22.67 6.68
N GLN A 336 30.00 -23.86 6.71
CA GLN A 336 30.09 -24.73 7.88
C GLN A 336 31.54 -25.19 7.98
N PRO A 337 32.23 -24.99 9.12
CA PRO A 337 33.52 -25.61 9.35
C PRO A 337 33.32 -27.12 9.53
N GLN A 338 34.23 -27.86 8.93
CA GLN A 338 34.40 -29.31 8.97
C GLN A 338 34.53 -29.87 10.40
#